data_304f4fc28bec808f43b8b78de249bdee
#
_entry.id   304f4fc28bec808f43b8b78de249bdee
#
_cell.length_a   1.000
_cell.length_b   1.000
_cell.length_c   1.000
_cell.angle_alpha   90.00
_cell.angle_beta   90.00
_cell.angle_gamma   90.00
#
_symmetry.space_group_name_H-M   'P 1'
#
loop_
_entity.id
_entity.type
_entity.pdbx_description
1 polymer ?
#
loop_
_entity_poly.entity_id
_entity_poly.type
_entity_poly.pdbx_seq_one_letter_code
_entity_poly.pdbx_strand_id
1 'polypeptide(L)'
;MTLDVAGPTPGPFRWSIVVPETRITLDLHAEIVSTLAALDRGPVQLWIRDVDEKANAVATALGFRQYRDLWQLRCPLPNEPSGLATSAYTPDDLGEFIGVNNRAFHWHPEQGGLTPEAVEATMTEPWFDPEGFRLYRDGGALVGFCWTKIHRDIEPNLGEIYVIAIDPSHHGQGLGRPMTLAGLEWLAEQGLEHGMLYVESDNHPANATYAAIGFSRHHTDRAYELEWP
;
A
#
# COMPACT_ATOMS: atom_id res chain seq x y z
N MET A 1 -12.25 -4.93 23.58
CA MET A 1 -11.81 -3.97 22.54
C MET A 1 -12.30 -4.52 21.22
N THR A 2 -13.04 -3.76 20.44
CA THR A 2 -13.69 -4.19 19.19
C THR A 2 -12.71 -4.15 18.03
N LEU A 3 -12.82 -5.13 17.10
CA LEU A 3 -12.13 -5.09 15.81
C LEU A 3 -12.66 -3.92 14.97
N ASP A 4 -11.84 -3.40 14.07
CA ASP A 4 -12.28 -2.36 13.15
C ASP A 4 -13.22 -2.98 12.11
N VAL A 5 -14.42 -2.44 11.99
CA VAL A 5 -15.46 -2.95 11.07
C VAL A 5 -15.93 -1.83 10.17
N ALA A 6 -15.90 -2.07 8.88
CA ALA A 6 -16.44 -1.18 7.85
C ALA A 6 -17.56 -1.87 7.06
N GLY A 7 -18.58 -1.11 6.69
CA GLY A 7 -19.72 -1.58 5.90
C GLY A 7 -21.07 -1.19 6.54
N PRO A 8 -22.19 -1.56 5.89
CA PRO A 8 -22.21 -2.27 4.61
C PRO A 8 -21.78 -1.40 3.44
N THR A 9 -20.95 -1.93 2.55
CA THR A 9 -20.48 -1.23 1.35
C THR A 9 -20.96 -1.92 0.07
N PRO A 10 -21.19 -1.18 -1.03
CA PRO A 10 -21.32 -1.78 -2.34
C PRO A 10 -19.95 -2.33 -2.78
N GLY A 11 -19.93 -3.54 -3.33
CA GLY A 11 -18.70 -4.17 -3.79
C GLY A 11 -18.71 -5.68 -3.58
N PRO A 12 -17.57 -6.36 -3.81
CA PRO A 12 -17.48 -7.80 -3.65
C PRO A 12 -17.66 -8.25 -2.18
N PHE A 13 -17.34 -7.37 -1.23
CA PHE A 13 -17.53 -7.63 0.20
C PHE A 13 -18.50 -6.61 0.79
N ARG A 14 -19.52 -7.12 1.49
CA ARG A 14 -20.46 -6.30 2.23
C ARG A 14 -19.84 -5.72 3.48
N TRP A 15 -18.98 -6.50 4.15
CA TRP A 15 -18.31 -6.15 5.39
C TRP A 15 -16.81 -6.34 5.29
N SER A 16 -16.06 -5.45 5.88
CA SER A 16 -14.62 -5.56 6.06
C SER A 16 -14.27 -5.48 7.53
N ILE A 17 -13.56 -6.51 8.03
CA ILE A 17 -13.07 -6.60 9.41
C ILE A 17 -11.56 -6.49 9.35
N VAL A 18 -10.95 -5.64 10.19
CA VAL A 18 -9.50 -5.51 10.31
C VAL A 18 -9.05 -5.88 11.72
N VAL A 19 -8.12 -6.83 11.80
CA VAL A 19 -7.38 -7.20 13.01
C VAL A 19 -6.03 -6.49 12.96
N PRO A 20 -5.78 -5.49 13.83
CA PRO A 20 -4.50 -4.77 13.85
C PRO A 20 -3.37 -5.60 14.47
N GLU A 21 -2.11 -5.28 14.15
CA GLU A 21 -0.89 -5.99 14.59
C GLU A 21 -0.83 -6.27 16.10
N THR A 22 -1.31 -5.36 16.92
CA THR A 22 -1.22 -5.44 18.38
C THR A 22 -2.20 -6.44 19.02
N ARG A 23 -2.96 -7.20 18.24
CA ARG A 23 -4.13 -7.95 18.71
C ARG A 23 -3.98 -9.45 18.79
N ILE A 24 -2.88 -10.01 18.34
CA ILE A 24 -2.65 -11.46 18.28
C ILE A 24 -2.56 -12.10 19.68
N THR A 25 -2.51 -11.32 20.76
CA THR A 25 -2.46 -11.80 22.15
C THR A 25 -3.81 -12.04 22.81
N LEU A 26 -4.91 -11.61 22.19
CA LEU A 26 -6.27 -11.77 22.72
C LEU A 26 -6.93 -13.04 22.18
N ASP A 27 -8.10 -13.39 22.71
CA ASP A 27 -8.92 -14.48 22.16
C ASP A 27 -9.52 -14.04 20.81
N LEU A 28 -8.66 -14.02 19.77
CA LEU A 28 -9.02 -13.61 18.41
C LEU A 28 -10.22 -14.37 17.87
N HIS A 29 -10.34 -15.67 18.22
CA HIS A 29 -11.50 -16.49 17.82
C HIS A 29 -12.81 -15.90 18.37
N ALA A 30 -12.87 -15.63 19.67
CA ALA A 30 -14.07 -15.10 20.30
C ALA A 30 -14.41 -13.69 19.78
N GLU A 31 -13.42 -12.85 19.52
CA GLU A 31 -13.62 -11.51 18.97
C GLU A 31 -14.21 -11.56 17.55
N ILE A 32 -13.65 -12.39 16.65
CA ILE A 32 -14.19 -12.55 15.29
C ILE A 32 -15.60 -13.11 15.33
N VAL A 33 -15.87 -14.16 16.14
CA VAL A 33 -17.21 -14.74 16.27
C VAL A 33 -18.21 -13.70 16.77
N SER A 34 -17.86 -12.94 17.80
CA SER A 34 -18.73 -11.88 18.34
C SER A 34 -19.01 -10.79 17.31
N THR A 35 -17.98 -10.43 16.54
CA THR A 35 -18.14 -9.44 15.46
C THR A 35 -19.07 -9.95 14.36
N LEU A 36 -18.83 -11.15 13.85
CA LEU A 36 -19.69 -11.78 12.84
C LEU A 36 -21.15 -11.90 13.28
N ALA A 37 -21.38 -12.26 14.55
CA ALA A 37 -22.74 -12.38 15.11
C ALA A 37 -23.52 -11.04 15.13
N ALA A 38 -22.81 -9.92 15.08
CA ALA A 38 -23.41 -8.57 15.03
C ALA A 38 -23.64 -8.07 13.61
N LEU A 39 -23.14 -8.77 12.58
CA LEU A 39 -23.28 -8.38 11.18
C LEU A 39 -24.48 -9.04 10.52
N ASP A 40 -25.10 -8.32 9.59
CA ASP A 40 -26.05 -8.92 8.65
C ASP A 40 -25.34 -9.90 7.71
N ARG A 41 -26.12 -10.83 7.13
CA ARG A 41 -25.66 -11.81 6.14
C ARG A 41 -25.01 -11.16 4.93
N GLY A 42 -24.03 -11.84 4.36
CA GLY A 42 -23.36 -11.45 3.13
C GLY A 42 -21.85 -11.71 3.13
N PRO A 43 -21.16 -11.41 2.03
CA PRO A 43 -19.73 -11.65 1.92
C PRO A 43 -18.93 -10.74 2.87
N VAL A 44 -18.01 -11.35 3.61
CA VAL A 44 -17.14 -10.70 4.60
C VAL A 44 -15.68 -10.85 4.17
N GLN A 45 -14.97 -9.73 4.20
CA GLN A 45 -13.51 -9.68 4.11
C GLN A 45 -12.93 -9.58 5.53
N LEU A 46 -11.88 -10.36 5.81
CA LEU A 46 -11.11 -10.24 7.04
C LEU A 46 -9.65 -9.95 6.70
N TRP A 47 -9.14 -8.81 7.14
CA TRP A 47 -7.72 -8.49 7.10
C TRP A 47 -7.08 -8.78 8.46
N ILE A 48 -5.99 -9.53 8.46
CA ILE A 48 -5.14 -9.73 9.64
C ILE A 48 -3.78 -9.10 9.34
N ARG A 49 -3.45 -8.03 10.08
CA ARG A 49 -2.15 -7.36 10.01
C ARG A 49 -1.09 -8.20 10.71
N ASP A 50 0.11 -8.30 10.11
CA ASP A 50 1.22 -9.11 10.62
C ASP A 50 0.77 -10.53 11.02
N VAL A 51 0.20 -11.24 10.06
CA VAL A 51 -0.40 -12.56 10.31
C VAL A 51 0.63 -13.58 10.72
N ASP A 52 0.41 -14.22 11.88
CA ASP A 52 1.16 -15.38 12.33
C ASP A 52 0.39 -16.71 12.08
N GLU A 53 1.04 -17.84 12.39
CA GLU A 53 0.44 -19.17 12.23
C GLU A 53 -0.82 -19.36 13.09
N LYS A 54 -0.88 -18.74 14.29
CA LYS A 54 -2.03 -18.87 15.20
C LYS A 54 -3.24 -18.09 14.66
N ALA A 55 -3.02 -16.86 14.24
CA ALA A 55 -4.07 -16.04 13.63
C ALA A 55 -4.60 -16.66 12.34
N ASN A 56 -3.71 -17.20 11.50
CA ASN A 56 -4.09 -17.96 10.31
C ASN A 56 -4.94 -19.20 10.64
N ALA A 57 -4.55 -19.96 11.69
CA ALA A 57 -5.31 -21.13 12.13
C ALA A 57 -6.71 -20.74 12.64
N VAL A 58 -6.85 -19.63 13.36
CA VAL A 58 -8.14 -19.10 13.81
C VAL A 58 -9.03 -18.74 12.65
N ALA A 59 -8.54 -17.96 11.68
CA ALA A 59 -9.32 -17.57 10.50
C ALA A 59 -9.80 -18.82 9.74
N THR A 60 -8.90 -19.79 9.50
CA THR A 60 -9.22 -21.04 8.80
C THR A 60 -10.25 -21.87 9.55
N ALA A 61 -10.13 -21.99 10.87
CA ALA A 61 -11.09 -22.74 11.72
C ALA A 61 -12.50 -22.12 11.70
N LEU A 62 -12.60 -20.82 11.50
CA LEU A 62 -13.87 -20.09 11.34
C LEU A 62 -14.45 -20.17 9.91
N GLY A 63 -13.79 -20.88 9.01
CA GLY A 63 -14.25 -21.06 7.63
C GLY A 63 -13.80 -19.98 6.65
N PHE A 64 -12.99 -19.04 7.08
CA PHE A 64 -12.40 -18.04 6.19
C PHE A 64 -11.40 -18.69 5.23
N ARG A 65 -11.46 -18.28 3.96
CA ARG A 65 -10.54 -18.72 2.90
C ARG A 65 -9.58 -17.58 2.56
N GLN A 66 -8.28 -17.83 2.68
CA GLN A 66 -7.25 -16.89 2.23
C GLN A 66 -7.37 -16.64 0.72
N TYR A 67 -7.22 -15.37 0.29
CA TYR A 67 -7.23 -15.03 -1.11
C TYR A 67 -6.16 -13.99 -1.53
N ARG A 68 -5.56 -13.24 -0.56
CA ARG A 68 -4.60 -12.16 -0.88
C ARG A 68 -3.56 -12.02 0.23
N ASP A 69 -2.28 -11.84 -0.15
CA ASP A 69 -1.18 -11.50 0.75
C ASP A 69 -0.54 -10.19 0.31
N LEU A 70 -0.51 -9.22 1.22
CA LEU A 70 0.16 -7.95 1.04
C LEU A 70 1.42 -7.93 1.92
N TRP A 71 2.60 -7.84 1.29
CA TRP A 71 3.85 -7.78 2.03
C TRP A 71 4.20 -6.34 2.39
N GLN A 72 4.53 -6.08 3.66
CA GLN A 72 5.29 -4.91 4.02
C GLN A 72 6.77 -5.23 3.83
N LEU A 73 7.44 -4.46 2.97
CA LEU A 73 8.89 -4.56 2.74
C LEU A 73 9.58 -3.35 3.39
N ARG A 74 10.81 -3.56 3.91
CA ARG A 74 11.63 -2.48 4.48
C ARG A 74 13.06 -2.54 3.95
N CYS A 75 13.71 -1.36 3.81
CA CYS A 75 15.13 -1.23 3.52
C CYS A 75 15.76 -0.15 4.38
N PRO A 76 17.08 -0.21 4.66
CA PRO A 76 17.79 0.88 5.32
C PRO A 76 17.93 2.10 4.41
N LEU A 77 18.04 3.29 5.01
CA LEU A 77 18.34 4.55 4.35
C LEU A 77 19.64 5.15 4.96
N PRO A 78 20.43 5.90 4.19
CA PRO A 78 20.25 6.16 2.76
C PRO A 78 20.50 4.91 1.90
N ASN A 79 19.97 4.92 0.69
CA ASN A 79 20.22 3.90 -0.34
C ASN A 79 21.18 4.43 -1.42
N GLU A 80 21.39 3.70 -2.52
CA GLU A 80 22.15 4.18 -3.65
C GLU A 80 21.43 5.35 -4.36
N PRO A 81 22.17 6.25 -5.07
CA PRO A 81 21.56 7.34 -5.83
C PRO A 81 20.63 6.83 -6.94
N SER A 82 19.50 7.51 -7.13
CA SER A 82 18.54 7.18 -8.18
C SER A 82 19.10 7.44 -9.58
N GLY A 83 19.90 8.48 -9.71
CA GLY A 83 20.39 8.96 -11.00
C GLY A 83 19.29 9.53 -11.90
N LEU A 84 18.06 9.66 -11.41
CA LEU A 84 16.89 10.14 -12.15
C LEU A 84 16.62 11.61 -11.81
N ALA A 85 16.57 12.49 -12.81
CA ALA A 85 16.19 13.88 -12.60
C ALA A 85 14.69 13.97 -12.41
N THR A 86 14.22 14.13 -11.17
CA THR A 86 12.81 14.28 -10.83
C THR A 86 12.49 15.69 -10.37
N SER A 87 11.23 16.10 -10.52
CA SER A 87 10.68 17.33 -9.94
C SER A 87 9.68 17.00 -8.82
N ALA A 88 9.42 17.97 -7.95
CA ALA A 88 8.29 17.92 -7.03
C ALA A 88 6.97 18.07 -7.80
N TYR A 89 5.91 17.57 -7.21
CA TYR A 89 4.54 17.75 -7.72
C TYR A 89 4.08 19.19 -7.55
N THR A 90 3.34 19.66 -8.55
CA THR A 90 2.59 20.93 -8.48
C THR A 90 1.12 20.70 -8.87
N PRO A 91 0.18 21.60 -8.50
CA PRO A 91 -1.23 21.45 -8.90
C PRO A 91 -1.46 21.33 -10.41
N ASP A 92 -0.56 21.87 -11.24
CA ASP A 92 -0.64 21.79 -12.70
C ASP A 92 -0.41 20.36 -13.22
N ASP A 93 0.22 19.49 -12.41
CA ASP A 93 0.53 18.11 -12.77
C ASP A 93 -0.65 17.15 -12.54
N LEU A 94 -1.73 17.58 -11.86
CA LEU A 94 -2.83 16.72 -11.41
C LEU A 94 -3.41 15.86 -12.54
N GLY A 95 -3.70 16.46 -13.67
CA GLY A 95 -4.33 15.76 -14.81
C GLY A 95 -3.43 14.71 -15.42
N GLU A 96 -2.13 14.99 -15.59
CA GLU A 96 -1.16 14.03 -16.11
C GLU A 96 -0.90 12.89 -15.12
N PHE A 97 -0.78 13.22 -13.83
CA PHE A 97 -0.63 12.24 -12.76
C PHE A 97 -1.80 11.23 -12.76
N ILE A 98 -3.05 11.71 -12.73
CA ILE A 98 -4.24 10.85 -12.79
C ILE A 98 -4.22 9.98 -14.05
N GLY A 99 -3.84 10.55 -15.18
CA GLY A 99 -3.74 9.83 -16.44
C GLY A 99 -2.74 8.66 -16.38
N VAL A 100 -1.54 8.91 -15.86
CA VAL A 100 -0.50 7.86 -15.68
C VAL A 100 -0.95 6.82 -14.66
N ASN A 101 -1.47 7.25 -13.51
CA ASN A 101 -1.96 6.35 -12.47
C ASN A 101 -3.04 5.40 -13.00
N ASN A 102 -4.07 5.93 -13.64
CA ASN A 102 -5.20 5.13 -14.10
C ASN A 102 -4.83 4.17 -15.23
N ARG A 103 -3.83 4.50 -16.04
CA ARG A 103 -3.27 3.55 -17.02
C ARG A 103 -2.44 2.45 -16.33
N ALA A 104 -1.61 2.82 -15.36
CA ALA A 104 -0.74 1.88 -14.67
C ALA A 104 -1.53 0.89 -13.80
N PHE A 105 -2.60 1.37 -13.16
CA PHE A 105 -3.41 0.60 -12.21
C PHE A 105 -4.81 0.24 -12.74
N HIS A 106 -5.04 0.23 -14.05
CA HIS A 106 -6.35 -0.04 -14.65
C HIS A 106 -6.99 -1.36 -14.20
N TRP A 107 -6.19 -2.31 -13.78
CA TRP A 107 -6.58 -3.64 -13.29
C TRP A 107 -6.77 -3.69 -11.76
N HIS A 108 -6.27 -2.67 -11.02
CA HIS A 108 -6.25 -2.69 -9.55
C HIS A 108 -7.55 -2.11 -8.99
N PRO A 109 -8.26 -2.85 -8.10
CA PRO A 109 -9.59 -2.43 -7.64
C PRO A 109 -9.57 -1.16 -6.77
N GLU A 110 -8.45 -0.87 -6.10
CA GLU A 110 -8.35 0.23 -5.13
C GLU A 110 -7.53 1.43 -5.65
N GLN A 111 -6.62 1.21 -6.61
CA GLN A 111 -5.71 2.25 -7.12
C GLN A 111 -6.05 2.72 -8.52
N GLY A 112 -6.86 1.97 -9.26
CA GLY A 112 -7.35 2.36 -10.56
C GLY A 112 -8.57 3.28 -10.47
N GLY A 113 -8.75 4.15 -11.48
CA GLY A 113 -9.93 5.01 -11.55
C GLY A 113 -9.91 6.20 -10.60
N LEU A 114 -8.72 6.74 -10.28
CA LEU A 114 -8.61 7.98 -9.50
C LEU A 114 -9.34 9.12 -10.17
N THR A 115 -10.04 9.93 -9.36
CA THR A 115 -10.66 11.19 -9.77
C THR A 115 -9.91 12.38 -9.17
N PRO A 116 -10.02 13.59 -9.76
CA PRO A 116 -9.42 14.78 -9.16
C PRO A 116 -9.84 14.99 -7.70
N GLU A 117 -11.11 14.83 -7.38
CA GLU A 117 -11.65 15.03 -6.04
C GLU A 117 -11.05 14.06 -5.02
N ALA A 118 -10.85 12.78 -5.41
CA ALA A 118 -10.23 11.78 -4.54
C ALA A 118 -8.77 12.10 -4.27
N VAL A 119 -8.02 12.52 -5.29
CA VAL A 119 -6.61 12.91 -5.16
C VAL A 119 -6.48 14.17 -4.30
N GLU A 120 -7.27 15.21 -4.58
CA GLU A 120 -7.29 16.46 -3.81
C GLU A 120 -7.63 16.19 -2.33
N ALA A 121 -8.60 15.32 -2.05
CA ALA A 121 -8.92 14.92 -0.69
C ALA A 121 -7.72 14.27 0.02
N THR A 122 -7.00 13.37 -0.66
CA THR A 122 -5.77 12.76 -0.11
C THR A 122 -4.67 13.79 0.14
N MET A 123 -4.57 14.81 -0.71
CA MET A 123 -3.59 15.90 -0.56
C MET A 123 -3.92 16.88 0.58
N THR A 124 -5.12 16.81 1.17
CA THR A 124 -5.45 17.56 2.40
C THR A 124 -4.99 16.87 3.67
N GLU A 125 -4.54 15.63 3.58
CA GLU A 125 -4.07 14.87 4.73
C GLU A 125 -2.79 15.49 5.33
N PRO A 126 -2.65 15.52 6.68
CA PRO A 126 -1.51 16.18 7.35
C PRO A 126 -0.12 15.64 6.98
N TRP A 127 -0.06 14.43 6.42
CA TRP A 127 1.18 13.79 6.00
C TRP A 127 1.60 14.14 4.56
N PHE A 128 0.72 14.77 3.78
CA PHE A 128 1.03 15.11 2.41
C PHE A 128 2.11 16.19 2.33
N ASP A 129 3.14 15.92 1.53
CA ASP A 129 4.20 16.86 1.20
C ASP A 129 4.47 16.80 -0.30
N PRO A 130 4.23 17.89 -1.05
CA PRO A 130 4.46 17.91 -2.49
C PRO A 130 5.92 17.67 -2.88
N GLU A 131 6.89 18.02 -2.01
CA GLU A 131 8.31 17.75 -2.26
C GLU A 131 8.61 16.24 -2.22
N GLY A 132 7.86 15.46 -1.45
CA GLY A 132 7.93 14.00 -1.40
C GLY A 132 7.17 13.30 -2.51
N PHE A 133 6.47 14.04 -3.35
CA PHE A 133 5.79 13.51 -4.53
C PHE A 133 6.66 13.75 -5.76
N ARG A 134 7.52 12.78 -6.08
CA ARG A 134 8.54 12.89 -7.13
C ARG A 134 7.98 12.51 -8.49
N LEU A 135 8.16 13.36 -9.49
CA LEU A 135 7.69 13.19 -10.87
C LEU A 135 8.88 13.05 -11.82
N TYR A 136 8.83 12.06 -12.71
CA TYR A 136 9.79 11.89 -13.78
C TYR A 136 9.16 12.16 -15.14
N ARG A 137 9.81 13.03 -15.93
CA ARG A 137 9.38 13.41 -17.28
C ARG A 137 10.41 13.02 -18.32
N ASP A 138 9.93 12.52 -19.46
CA ASP A 138 10.75 12.32 -20.67
C ASP A 138 10.11 13.06 -21.83
N GLY A 139 10.89 13.87 -22.54
CA GLY A 139 10.40 14.72 -23.61
C GLY A 139 9.28 15.69 -23.20
N GLY A 140 9.21 16.05 -21.91
CA GLY A 140 8.17 16.90 -21.32
C GLY A 140 6.90 16.17 -20.85
N ALA A 141 6.67 14.92 -21.26
CA ALA A 141 5.55 14.11 -20.80
C ALA A 141 5.85 13.43 -19.45
N LEU A 142 4.86 13.34 -18.57
CA LEU A 142 4.97 12.57 -17.34
C LEU A 142 5.04 11.08 -17.65
N VAL A 143 6.13 10.43 -17.26
CA VAL A 143 6.41 9.01 -17.53
C VAL A 143 6.29 8.14 -16.29
N GLY A 144 6.56 8.72 -15.13
CA GLY A 144 6.47 7.98 -13.87
C GLY A 144 6.45 8.90 -12.67
N PHE A 145 6.02 8.36 -11.57
CA PHE A 145 5.97 9.08 -10.29
C PHE A 145 6.25 8.15 -9.11
N CYS A 146 6.70 8.77 -8.02
CA CYS A 146 6.83 8.14 -6.71
C CYS A 146 6.29 9.10 -5.66
N TRP A 147 5.14 8.79 -5.10
CA TRP A 147 4.52 9.53 -4.01
C TRP A 147 4.93 8.91 -2.68
N THR A 148 5.52 9.69 -1.80
CA THR A 148 6.01 9.22 -0.50
C THR A 148 5.12 9.71 0.63
N LYS A 149 5.21 9.02 1.77
CA LYS A 149 4.53 9.37 3.02
C LYS A 149 5.46 9.14 4.20
N ILE A 150 5.46 10.06 5.17
CA ILE A 150 6.22 9.89 6.41
C ILE A 150 5.28 9.57 7.56
N HIS A 151 5.49 8.44 8.21
CA HIS A 151 4.82 8.04 9.44
C HIS A 151 5.58 8.60 10.64
N ARG A 152 5.04 9.67 11.22
CA ARG A 152 5.61 10.35 12.39
C ARG A 152 4.96 9.95 13.72
N ASP A 153 3.94 9.12 13.64
CA ASP A 153 3.13 8.60 14.75
C ASP A 153 3.64 7.27 15.31
N ILE A 154 4.69 6.73 14.69
CA ILE A 154 5.36 5.49 15.10
C ILE A 154 6.85 5.73 15.37
N GLU A 155 7.45 4.91 16.26
CA GLU A 155 8.87 5.02 16.61
C GLU A 155 9.58 3.69 16.30
N PRO A 156 10.68 3.70 15.50
CA PRO A 156 11.21 4.86 14.77
C PRO A 156 10.27 5.31 13.64
N ASN A 157 10.37 6.61 13.27
CA ASN A 157 9.65 7.13 12.10
C ASN A 157 9.98 6.33 10.86
N LEU A 158 9.00 6.05 10.03
CA LEU A 158 9.17 5.32 8.77
C LEU A 158 8.81 6.17 7.57
N GLY A 159 9.62 6.05 6.51
CA GLY A 159 9.31 6.62 5.20
C GLY A 159 8.67 5.58 4.30
N GLU A 160 7.49 5.86 3.76
CA GLU A 160 6.75 4.96 2.88
C GLU A 160 6.84 5.43 1.42
N ILE A 161 7.13 4.49 0.51
CA ILE A 161 6.77 4.62 -0.89
C ILE A 161 5.26 4.31 -0.97
N TYR A 162 4.45 5.38 -0.89
CA TYR A 162 2.99 5.26 -0.76
C TYR A 162 2.32 4.80 -2.05
N VAL A 163 2.66 5.44 -3.18
CA VAL A 163 2.26 4.99 -4.52
C VAL A 163 3.39 5.25 -5.49
N ILE A 164 3.70 4.26 -6.32
CA ILE A 164 4.70 4.38 -7.39
C ILE A 164 4.19 3.73 -8.67
N ALA A 165 4.38 4.42 -9.79
CA ALA A 165 4.10 3.84 -11.09
C ALA A 165 5.00 4.40 -12.19
N ILE A 166 5.18 3.57 -13.23
CA ILE A 166 5.70 3.95 -14.54
C ILE A 166 4.57 3.77 -15.54
N ASP A 167 4.39 4.73 -16.43
CA ASP A 167 3.41 4.63 -17.51
C ASP A 167 3.62 3.33 -18.30
N PRO A 168 2.56 2.56 -18.59
CA PRO A 168 2.67 1.29 -19.32
C PRO A 168 3.41 1.40 -20.66
N SER A 169 3.35 2.55 -21.34
CA SER A 169 4.08 2.80 -22.58
C SER A 169 5.62 2.82 -22.42
N HIS A 170 6.11 2.91 -21.18
CA HIS A 170 7.52 2.93 -20.81
C HIS A 170 7.96 1.71 -19.98
N HIS A 171 7.11 0.69 -19.87
CA HIS A 171 7.48 -0.56 -19.21
C HIS A 171 8.65 -1.24 -19.96
N GLY A 172 9.46 -2.01 -19.22
CA GLY A 172 10.62 -2.72 -19.78
C GLY A 172 11.86 -1.85 -20.00
N GLN A 173 11.80 -0.55 -19.72
CA GLN A 173 12.95 0.37 -19.87
C GLN A 173 13.80 0.51 -18.58
N GLY A 174 13.51 -0.28 -17.55
CA GLY A 174 14.28 -0.28 -16.30
C GLY A 174 13.98 0.91 -15.36
N LEU A 175 12.93 1.69 -15.61
CA LEU A 175 12.61 2.91 -14.86
C LEU A 175 12.07 2.68 -13.45
N GLY A 176 11.54 1.49 -13.14
CA GLY A 176 10.96 1.20 -11.82
C GLY A 176 11.99 1.34 -10.69
N ARG A 177 13.21 0.79 -10.86
CA ARG A 177 14.27 0.91 -9.87
C ARG A 177 14.67 2.36 -9.60
N PRO A 178 15.11 3.17 -10.56
CA PRO A 178 15.50 4.55 -10.32
C PRO A 178 14.32 5.41 -9.80
N MET A 179 13.08 5.13 -10.18
CA MET A 179 11.93 5.86 -9.65
C MET A 179 11.68 5.56 -8.17
N THR A 180 11.84 4.29 -7.75
CA THR A 180 11.80 3.91 -6.33
C THR A 180 12.91 4.60 -5.54
N LEU A 181 14.13 4.57 -6.08
CA LEU A 181 15.30 5.20 -5.47
C LEU A 181 15.11 6.72 -5.31
N ALA A 182 14.46 7.41 -6.25
CA ALA A 182 14.19 8.84 -6.13
C ALA A 182 13.26 9.17 -4.93
N GLY A 183 12.29 8.31 -4.65
CA GLY A 183 11.48 8.44 -3.42
C GLY A 183 12.31 8.16 -2.16
N LEU A 184 13.16 7.13 -2.18
CA LEU A 184 14.02 6.80 -1.04
C LEU A 184 15.08 7.87 -0.76
N GLU A 185 15.63 8.52 -1.79
CA GLU A 185 16.54 9.67 -1.63
C GLU A 185 15.86 10.79 -0.88
N TRP A 186 14.66 11.19 -1.30
CA TRP A 186 13.92 12.24 -0.61
C TRP A 186 13.63 11.86 0.85
N LEU A 187 13.21 10.62 1.12
CA LEU A 187 12.96 10.14 2.48
C LEU A 187 14.24 10.17 3.35
N ALA A 188 15.39 9.82 2.77
CA ALA A 188 16.68 9.91 3.47
C ALA A 188 17.07 11.36 3.78
N GLU A 189 16.79 12.31 2.87
CA GLU A 189 17.01 13.75 3.09
C GLU A 189 16.13 14.30 4.23
N GLN A 190 14.99 13.64 4.51
CA GLN A 190 14.16 13.97 5.70
C GLN A 190 14.71 13.38 7.01
N GLY A 191 15.86 12.72 6.98
CA GLY A 191 16.54 12.15 8.16
C GLY A 191 15.97 10.80 8.60
N LEU A 192 15.27 10.09 7.74
CA LEU A 192 14.72 8.77 8.05
C LEU A 192 15.78 7.68 7.85
N GLU A 193 15.79 6.68 8.74
CA GLU A 193 16.73 5.56 8.71
C GLU A 193 16.20 4.34 7.97
N HIS A 194 14.87 4.29 7.73
CA HIS A 194 14.22 3.17 7.07
C HIS A 194 13.15 3.63 6.09
N GLY A 195 13.20 3.04 4.90
CA GLY A 195 12.15 3.09 3.90
C GLY A 195 11.28 1.83 3.97
N MET A 196 9.98 1.98 3.70
CA MET A 196 9.05 0.86 3.60
C MET A 196 8.13 1.01 2.39
N LEU A 197 7.48 -0.08 2.02
CA LEU A 197 6.36 -0.10 1.07
C LEU A 197 5.49 -1.32 1.30
N TYR A 198 4.28 -1.26 0.75
CA TYR A 198 3.39 -2.41 0.62
C TYR A 198 3.34 -2.89 -0.82
N VAL A 199 3.34 -4.20 -1.01
CA VAL A 199 3.28 -4.83 -2.33
C VAL A 199 2.55 -6.17 -2.29
N GLU A 200 1.79 -6.46 -3.34
CA GLU A 200 1.16 -7.77 -3.53
C GLU A 200 2.22 -8.87 -3.62
N SER A 201 2.00 -9.98 -2.91
CA SER A 201 2.96 -11.10 -2.89
C SER A 201 3.18 -11.74 -4.27
N ASP A 202 2.19 -11.64 -5.15
CA ASP A 202 2.20 -12.16 -6.52
C ASP A 202 2.66 -11.14 -7.57
N ASN A 203 2.96 -9.90 -7.17
CA ASN A 203 3.57 -8.90 -8.07
C ASN A 203 5.07 -9.18 -8.25
N HIS A 204 5.40 -10.28 -8.95
CA HIS A 204 6.77 -10.74 -9.12
C HIS A 204 7.72 -9.70 -9.72
N PRO A 205 7.33 -8.88 -10.74
CA PRO A 205 8.22 -7.86 -11.29
C PRO A 205 8.60 -6.77 -10.28
N ALA A 206 7.63 -6.28 -9.51
CA ALA A 206 7.87 -5.28 -8.47
C ALA A 206 8.72 -5.88 -7.33
N ASN A 207 8.39 -7.08 -6.87
CA ASN A 207 9.13 -7.79 -5.82
C ASN A 207 10.61 -8.01 -6.21
N ALA A 208 10.90 -8.37 -7.47
CA ALA A 208 12.27 -8.50 -7.96
C ALA A 208 13.01 -7.15 -7.95
N THR A 209 12.33 -6.07 -8.34
CA THR A 209 12.90 -4.71 -8.31
C THR A 209 13.22 -4.28 -6.87
N TYR A 210 12.31 -4.47 -5.94
CA TYR A 210 12.51 -4.10 -4.55
C TYR A 210 13.59 -4.93 -3.86
N ALA A 211 13.65 -6.23 -4.13
CA ALA A 211 14.73 -7.09 -3.63
C ALA A 211 16.10 -6.62 -4.15
N ALA A 212 16.20 -6.19 -5.42
CA ALA A 212 17.43 -5.67 -6.00
C ALA A 212 17.88 -4.30 -5.42
N ILE A 213 16.96 -3.54 -4.80
CA ILE A 213 17.24 -2.29 -4.06
C ILE A 213 17.72 -2.60 -2.64
N GLY A 214 17.44 -3.79 -2.11
CA GLY A 214 17.76 -4.17 -0.75
C GLY A 214 16.57 -4.20 0.21
N PHE A 215 15.35 -4.13 -0.31
CA PHE A 215 14.18 -4.38 0.51
C PHE A 215 14.10 -5.84 0.94
N SER A 216 13.69 -6.05 2.18
CA SER A 216 13.36 -7.37 2.74
C SER A 216 11.97 -7.36 3.35
N ARG A 217 11.31 -8.51 3.37
CA ARG A 217 9.98 -8.64 3.97
C ARG A 217 10.06 -8.47 5.48
N HIS A 218 9.31 -7.51 5.99
CA HIS A 218 9.15 -7.26 7.42
C HIS A 218 8.00 -8.11 7.98
N HIS A 219 6.81 -8.02 7.38
CA HIS A 219 5.66 -8.85 7.72
C HIS A 219 4.73 -9.08 6.52
N THR A 220 3.68 -9.84 6.75
CA THR A 220 2.62 -10.10 5.79
C THR A 220 1.28 -9.72 6.40
N ASP A 221 0.53 -8.86 5.70
CA ASP A 221 -0.89 -8.67 5.94
C ASP A 221 -1.65 -9.64 5.05
N ARG A 222 -2.64 -10.32 5.61
CA ARG A 222 -3.39 -11.35 4.88
C ARG A 222 -4.87 -11.06 4.89
N ALA A 223 -5.45 -11.13 3.69
CA ALA A 223 -6.88 -11.04 3.51
C ALA A 223 -7.52 -12.42 3.30
N TYR A 224 -8.64 -12.57 3.94
CA TYR A 224 -9.50 -13.75 3.85
C TYR A 224 -10.91 -13.32 3.46
N GLU A 225 -11.65 -14.26 2.88
CA GLU A 225 -13.05 -14.09 2.54
C GLU A 225 -13.92 -15.18 3.18
N LEU A 226 -15.16 -14.82 3.51
CA LEU A 226 -16.18 -15.71 4.04
C LEU A 226 -17.55 -15.31 3.51
N GLU A 227 -18.33 -16.28 3.02
CA GLU A 227 -19.78 -16.09 2.83
C GLU A 227 -20.47 -16.30 4.19
N TRP A 228 -20.82 -15.18 4.85
CA TRP A 228 -21.50 -15.23 6.13
C TRP A 228 -22.99 -15.53 5.93
N PRO A 229 -23.52 -16.67 6.44
CA PRO A 229 -24.85 -17.20 6.14
C PRO A 229 -26.00 -16.39 6.73
#